data_6da8e07b86f7a2d2dbc6cdba52c7da63
#
_entry.id   6da8e07b86f7a2d2dbc6cdba52c7da63
#
_cell.length_a   1.000
_cell.length_b   1.000
_cell.length_c   1.000
_cell.angle_alpha   90.00
_cell.angle_beta   90.00
_cell.angle_gamma   90.00
#
_symmetry.space_group_name_H-M   'P 1'
#
loop_
_entity.id
_entity.type
_entity.pdbx_description
1 polymer ?
#
loop_
_entity_poly.entity_id
_entity_poly.type
_entity_poly.pdbx_seq_one_letter_code
_entity_poly.pdbx_strand_id
1 'polypeptide(L)'
;MAHFWSENMLLQKIGEIVTKKPLAIVVGVIVITILMVAQMALNPQDGTVSQSSFLPDNEVISALEDIGDKFVTEYPVDILVYSKNDDILTSDAFVEILEIEIALIENELITNNSLTPSNPSTDLVAIPNYLAPFVEGDASDLPQWKDIYADKTDEELKDAFNTAKDNPLLAGAVINILGEYDGINSAKATKITFKFDNSQREGEGTAEAFDRMVSVELEMNDVVKGMEFESVEAHALGQAVLDNAINDAYNESTSQLFILVIILVIGVL
;
A
#
# COMPACT_ATOMS: atom_id res chain seq x y z
N MET A 1 -51.39 -15.24 28.77
CA MET A 1 -52.30 -14.17 28.27
C MET A 1 -51.87 -12.76 28.66
N ALA A 2 -51.16 -12.51 29.75
CA ALA A 2 -50.74 -11.16 30.16
C ALA A 2 -49.69 -10.50 29.25
N HIS A 3 -48.85 -11.25 28.57
CA HIS A 3 -47.78 -10.70 27.71
C HIS A 3 -48.31 -10.06 26.40
N PHE A 4 -49.40 -10.57 25.86
CA PHE A 4 -50.01 -10.08 24.62
C PHE A 4 -50.68 -8.72 24.74
N TRP A 5 -51.14 -8.38 25.96
CA TRP A 5 -51.78 -7.08 26.24
C TRP A 5 -50.78 -5.94 26.45
N SER A 6 -49.57 -6.24 26.88
CA SER A 6 -48.54 -5.21 27.10
C SER A 6 -47.93 -4.71 25.78
N GLU A 7 -47.77 -5.58 24.78
CA GLU A 7 -47.24 -5.20 23.46
C GLU A 7 -48.20 -4.29 22.68
N ASN A 8 -49.49 -4.58 22.71
CA ASN A 8 -50.49 -3.73 22.05
C ASN A 8 -50.59 -2.32 22.67
N MET A 9 -50.38 -2.20 23.97
CA MET A 9 -50.41 -0.92 24.66
C MET A 9 -49.18 -0.07 24.35
N LEU A 10 -48.03 -0.73 24.14
CA LEU A 10 -46.78 -0.06 23.77
C LEU A 10 -46.82 0.44 22.32
N LEU A 11 -47.32 -0.38 21.40
CA LEU A 11 -47.54 -0.01 19.99
C LEU A 11 -48.56 1.10 19.83
N GLN A 12 -49.63 1.08 20.60
CA GLN A 12 -50.65 2.15 20.64
C GLN A 12 -50.08 3.48 21.12
N LYS A 13 -49.28 3.47 22.21
CA LYS A 13 -48.56 4.67 22.69
C LYS A 13 -47.56 5.23 21.72
N ILE A 14 -46.80 4.35 21.06
CA ILE A 14 -45.86 4.75 19.99
C ILE A 14 -46.65 5.38 18.83
N GLY A 15 -47.74 4.76 18.38
CA GLY A 15 -48.59 5.30 17.32
C GLY A 15 -49.20 6.67 17.69
N GLU A 16 -49.59 6.85 18.93
CA GLU A 16 -50.11 8.13 19.44
C GLU A 16 -49.04 9.24 19.48
N ILE A 17 -47.82 8.89 19.87
CA ILE A 17 -46.68 9.82 19.85
C ILE A 17 -46.30 10.21 18.42
N VAL A 18 -46.27 9.24 17.49
CA VAL A 18 -45.97 9.47 16.08
C VAL A 18 -46.97 10.41 15.42
N THR A 19 -48.28 10.21 15.73
CA THR A 19 -49.34 11.03 15.11
C THR A 19 -49.54 12.39 15.78
N LYS A 20 -49.32 12.50 17.09
CA LYS A 20 -49.53 13.76 17.83
C LYS A 20 -48.32 14.70 17.84
N LYS A 21 -47.12 14.17 17.70
CA LYS A 21 -45.85 14.95 17.77
C LYS A 21 -44.84 14.48 16.71
N PRO A 22 -45.18 14.53 15.42
CA PRO A 22 -44.27 14.03 14.39
C PRO A 22 -42.91 14.75 14.40
N LEU A 23 -42.93 16.06 14.64
CA LEU A 23 -41.71 16.88 14.69
C LEU A 23 -40.76 16.46 15.82
N ALA A 24 -41.29 16.02 16.97
CA ALA A 24 -40.45 15.55 18.09
C ALA A 24 -39.74 14.22 17.75
N ILE A 25 -40.36 13.35 16.95
CA ILE A 25 -39.76 12.10 16.52
C ILE A 25 -38.65 12.37 15.53
N VAL A 26 -38.90 13.24 14.54
CA VAL A 26 -37.87 13.62 13.55
C VAL A 26 -36.68 14.24 14.25
N VAL A 27 -36.89 15.19 15.17
CA VAL A 27 -35.80 15.77 15.97
C VAL A 27 -35.07 14.69 16.78
N GLY A 28 -35.79 13.74 17.38
CA GLY A 28 -35.19 12.62 18.12
C GLY A 28 -34.31 11.72 17.23
N VAL A 29 -34.79 11.38 16.04
CA VAL A 29 -34.01 10.60 15.06
C VAL A 29 -32.77 11.37 14.61
N ILE A 30 -32.90 12.65 14.30
CA ILE A 30 -31.76 13.50 13.91
C ILE A 30 -30.71 13.54 15.04
N VAL A 31 -31.11 13.75 16.26
CA VAL A 31 -30.22 13.80 17.43
C VAL A 31 -29.50 12.46 17.62
N ILE A 32 -30.25 11.35 17.55
CA ILE A 32 -29.62 9.99 17.65
C ILE A 32 -28.64 9.77 16.52
N THR A 33 -28.99 10.13 15.29
CA THR A 33 -28.10 9.99 14.14
C THR A 33 -26.83 10.84 14.30
N ILE A 34 -26.96 12.09 14.73
CA ILE A 34 -25.81 12.96 15.00
C ILE A 34 -24.92 12.37 16.10
N LEU A 35 -25.52 11.83 17.19
CA LEU A 35 -24.77 11.19 18.26
C LEU A 35 -23.99 9.93 17.77
N MET A 36 -24.64 9.10 16.93
CA MET A 36 -23.98 7.91 16.35
C MET A 36 -22.80 8.31 15.45
N VAL A 37 -22.99 9.32 14.60
CA VAL A 37 -21.93 9.81 13.72
C VAL A 37 -20.80 10.48 14.51
N ALA A 38 -21.14 11.28 15.51
CA ALA A 38 -20.15 11.87 16.41
C ALA A 38 -19.34 10.78 17.14
N GLN A 39 -19.96 9.70 17.53
CA GLN A 39 -19.30 8.58 18.18
C GLN A 39 -18.37 7.81 17.21
N MET A 40 -18.76 7.65 15.95
CA MET A 40 -17.89 7.10 14.90
C MET A 40 -16.70 8.03 14.59
N ALA A 41 -16.92 9.34 14.57
CA ALA A 41 -15.86 10.31 14.31
C ALA A 41 -14.88 10.48 15.50
N LEU A 42 -15.38 10.31 16.75
CA LEU A 42 -14.55 10.40 17.97
C LEU A 42 -13.83 9.09 18.31
N ASN A 43 -14.33 7.98 17.82
CA ASN A 43 -13.72 6.67 17.91
C ASN A 43 -13.65 6.11 16.48
N PRO A 44 -12.74 6.59 15.65
CA PRO A 44 -12.46 5.93 14.40
C PRO A 44 -12.10 4.49 14.78
N GLN A 45 -12.96 3.54 14.45
CA GLN A 45 -12.56 2.15 14.49
C GLN A 45 -11.46 2.08 13.44
N ASP A 46 -10.22 1.85 13.88
CA ASP A 46 -9.18 1.41 12.99
C ASP A 46 -9.73 0.16 12.33
N GLY A 47 -10.33 0.37 11.16
CA GLY A 47 -11.00 -0.68 10.38
C GLY A 47 -10.00 -1.63 9.72
N THR A 48 -8.76 -1.60 10.16
CA THR A 48 -7.80 -2.66 9.91
C THR A 48 -8.27 -3.89 10.68
N VAL A 49 -9.24 -4.57 10.10
CA VAL A 49 -9.49 -5.94 10.45
C VAL A 49 -8.23 -6.67 10.00
N SER A 50 -7.24 -6.75 10.89
CA SER A 50 -6.01 -7.46 10.59
C SER A 50 -6.42 -8.89 10.20
N GLN A 51 -5.83 -9.43 9.14
CA GLN A 51 -6.07 -10.83 8.76
C GLN A 51 -5.80 -11.76 9.96
N SER A 52 -4.91 -11.37 10.87
CA SER A 52 -4.65 -12.07 12.13
C SER A 52 -5.89 -12.24 13.01
N SER A 53 -6.86 -11.30 12.95
CA SER A 53 -8.13 -11.42 13.71
C SER A 53 -9.04 -12.55 13.22
N PHE A 54 -8.82 -13.06 12.01
CA PHE A 54 -9.55 -14.18 11.41
C PHE A 54 -8.74 -15.48 11.40
N LEU A 55 -7.48 -15.46 11.85
CA LEU A 55 -6.68 -16.67 11.93
C LEU A 55 -7.20 -17.51 13.10
N PRO A 56 -7.63 -18.76 12.85
CA PRO A 56 -8.05 -19.64 13.92
C PRO A 56 -6.85 -19.99 14.80
N ASP A 57 -7.03 -19.98 16.11
CA ASP A 57 -6.04 -20.48 17.07
C ASP A 57 -5.93 -22.02 16.90
N ASN A 58 -4.98 -22.45 16.08
CA ASN A 58 -4.75 -23.85 15.77
C ASN A 58 -3.26 -24.19 15.56
N GLU A 59 -2.94 -25.47 15.48
CA GLU A 59 -1.56 -25.98 15.32
C GLU A 59 -0.82 -25.41 14.09
N VAL A 60 -1.57 -25.03 13.03
CA VAL A 60 -0.98 -24.47 11.80
C VAL A 60 -0.46 -23.06 12.07
N ILE A 61 -1.23 -22.25 12.81
CA ILE A 61 -0.81 -20.90 13.18
C ILE A 61 0.39 -20.94 14.14
N SER A 62 0.34 -21.81 15.15
CA SER A 62 1.49 -22.02 16.05
C SER A 62 2.74 -22.50 15.31
N ALA A 63 2.58 -23.32 14.26
CA ALA A 63 3.70 -23.74 13.41
C ALA A 63 4.23 -22.59 12.53
N LEU A 64 3.38 -21.70 12.04
CA LEU A 64 3.79 -20.50 11.30
C LEU A 64 4.53 -19.50 12.20
N GLU A 65 4.06 -19.31 13.43
CA GLU A 65 4.76 -18.53 14.46
C GLU A 65 6.15 -19.12 14.76
N ASP A 66 6.24 -20.44 14.94
CA ASP A 66 7.50 -21.18 15.20
C ASP A 66 8.49 -21.06 14.01
N ILE A 67 7.97 -20.93 12.78
CA ILE A 67 8.79 -20.68 11.59
C ILE A 67 9.26 -19.22 11.56
N GLY A 68 8.37 -18.26 11.83
CA GLY A 68 8.70 -16.84 11.90
C GLY A 68 9.79 -16.54 12.95
N ASP A 69 9.77 -17.26 14.11
CA ASP A 69 10.76 -17.12 15.17
C ASP A 69 12.14 -17.70 14.80
N LYS A 70 12.19 -18.67 13.90
CA LYS A 70 13.41 -19.43 13.59
C LYS A 70 14.07 -19.05 12.27
N PHE A 71 13.32 -18.41 11.38
CA PHE A 71 13.79 -18.06 10.04
C PHE A 71 13.49 -16.59 9.77
N VAL A 72 14.45 -15.91 9.18
CA VAL A 72 14.19 -14.58 8.58
C VAL A 72 13.18 -14.77 7.47
N THR A 73 12.03 -14.14 7.62
CA THR A 73 10.96 -14.15 6.61
C THR A 73 11.08 -12.90 5.76
N GLU A 74 11.38 -13.08 4.48
CA GLU A 74 11.39 -11.97 3.53
C GLU A 74 9.95 -11.47 3.29
N TYR A 75 9.75 -10.18 3.42
CA TYR A 75 8.51 -9.49 3.07
C TYR A 75 8.79 -8.52 1.93
N PRO A 76 8.47 -8.88 0.68
CA PRO A 76 8.66 -8.01 -0.47
C PRO A 76 7.53 -6.98 -0.56
N VAL A 77 7.88 -5.72 -0.78
CA VAL A 77 6.95 -4.66 -1.18
C VAL A 77 7.35 -4.18 -2.56
N ASP A 78 6.41 -4.18 -3.48
CA ASP A 78 6.63 -3.77 -4.85
C ASP A 78 6.19 -2.31 -5.07
N ILE A 79 6.95 -1.57 -5.87
CA ILE A 79 6.56 -0.29 -6.44
C ILE A 79 6.44 -0.50 -7.94
N LEU A 80 5.26 -0.25 -8.51
CA LEU A 80 5.07 -0.23 -9.95
C LEU A 80 5.48 1.12 -10.50
N VAL A 81 6.28 1.07 -11.56
CA VAL A 81 6.78 2.26 -12.26
C VAL A 81 6.36 2.15 -13.73
N TYR A 82 5.60 3.13 -14.20
CA TYR A 82 5.11 3.24 -15.57
C TYR A 82 5.83 4.37 -16.28
N SER A 83 6.23 4.15 -17.53
CA SER A 83 6.74 5.21 -18.39
C SER A 83 5.60 6.11 -18.89
N LYS A 84 5.78 7.42 -18.78
CA LYS A 84 4.90 8.41 -19.42
C LYS A 84 5.13 8.53 -20.93
N ASN A 85 6.24 7.99 -21.42
CA ASN A 85 6.69 8.06 -22.82
C ASN A 85 6.64 6.70 -23.54
N ASP A 86 5.83 5.74 -23.03
CA ASP A 86 5.65 4.40 -23.59
C ASP A 86 6.90 3.49 -23.57
N ASP A 87 8.05 3.92 -23.05
CA ASP A 87 9.26 3.10 -22.90
C ASP A 87 9.98 3.39 -21.57
N ILE A 88 10.12 2.38 -20.73
CA ILE A 88 10.80 2.46 -19.43
C ILE A 88 12.32 2.25 -19.57
N LEU A 89 12.81 1.73 -20.72
CA LEU A 89 14.21 1.45 -20.96
C LEU A 89 14.91 2.70 -21.53
N THR A 90 14.84 3.80 -20.81
CA THR A 90 15.41 5.10 -21.15
C THR A 90 16.27 5.64 -20.00
N SER A 91 17.22 6.53 -20.34
CA SER A 91 18.08 7.17 -19.34
C SER A 91 17.26 7.93 -18.30
N ASP A 92 16.33 8.77 -18.73
CA ASP A 92 15.51 9.58 -17.83
C ASP A 92 14.69 8.70 -16.86
N ALA A 93 14.09 7.62 -17.37
CA ALA A 93 13.33 6.69 -16.53
C ALA A 93 14.24 5.97 -15.51
N PHE A 94 15.46 5.58 -15.90
CA PHE A 94 16.37 4.91 -14.98
C PHE A 94 16.89 5.85 -13.89
N VAL A 95 17.13 7.12 -14.23
CA VAL A 95 17.50 8.15 -13.25
C VAL A 95 16.39 8.31 -12.23
N GLU A 96 15.13 8.43 -12.64
CA GLU A 96 13.98 8.57 -11.74
C GLU A 96 13.73 7.30 -10.91
N ILE A 97 13.94 6.10 -11.47
CA ILE A 97 13.90 4.84 -10.71
C ILE A 97 14.96 4.84 -9.59
N LEU A 98 16.19 5.25 -9.90
CA LEU A 98 17.26 5.35 -8.90
C LEU A 98 16.98 6.44 -7.86
N GLU A 99 16.31 7.53 -8.22
CA GLU A 99 15.84 8.55 -7.25
C GLU A 99 14.84 7.97 -6.26
N ILE A 100 13.92 7.13 -6.72
CA ILE A 100 13.00 6.39 -5.83
C ILE A 100 13.82 5.50 -4.88
N GLU A 101 14.75 4.71 -5.40
CA GLU A 101 15.59 3.82 -4.57
C GLU A 101 16.39 4.60 -3.53
N ILE A 102 16.99 5.74 -3.91
CA ILE A 102 17.74 6.62 -3.00
C ILE A 102 16.81 7.15 -1.90
N ALA A 103 15.65 7.68 -2.27
CA ALA A 103 14.69 8.21 -1.30
C ALA A 103 14.22 7.14 -0.30
N LEU A 104 14.04 5.89 -0.74
CA LEU A 104 13.67 4.78 0.12
C LEU A 104 14.78 4.42 1.12
N ILE A 105 16.04 4.36 0.67
CA ILE A 105 17.17 4.02 1.57
C ILE A 105 17.58 5.16 2.50
N GLU A 106 17.22 6.40 2.18
CA GLU A 106 17.42 7.57 3.07
C GLU A 106 16.34 7.66 4.16
N ASN A 107 15.24 6.95 4.03
CA ASN A 107 14.17 6.92 5.04
C ASN A 107 14.52 5.94 6.17
N GLU A 108 14.65 6.45 7.39
CA GLU A 108 15.06 5.66 8.56
C GLU A 108 14.09 4.53 8.89
N LEU A 109 12.77 4.74 8.77
CA LEU A 109 11.77 3.71 9.07
C LEU A 109 11.91 2.55 8.08
N ILE A 110 12.05 2.86 6.80
CA ILE A 110 12.21 1.86 5.73
C ILE A 110 13.52 1.10 5.92
N THR A 111 14.63 1.80 6.07
CA THR A 111 15.98 1.22 6.18
C THR A 111 16.13 0.33 7.42
N ASN A 112 15.62 0.74 8.57
CA ASN A 112 15.70 -0.04 9.80
C ASN A 112 14.90 -1.33 9.76
N ASN A 113 14.02 -1.50 8.79
CA ASN A 113 13.21 -2.70 8.58
C ASN A 113 13.62 -3.52 7.35
N SER A 114 14.64 -3.09 6.57
CA SER A 114 15.18 -3.88 5.47
C SER A 114 15.85 -5.17 5.97
N LEU A 115 16.05 -6.15 5.10
CA LEU A 115 16.75 -7.40 5.46
C LEU A 115 18.19 -7.14 5.90
N THR A 116 18.82 -6.14 5.27
CA THR A 116 20.21 -5.76 5.52
C THR A 116 20.31 -4.28 5.89
N PRO A 117 19.91 -3.87 7.11
CA PRO A 117 19.89 -2.44 7.49
C PRO A 117 21.24 -1.72 7.36
N SER A 118 22.34 -2.46 7.44
CA SER A 118 23.70 -1.93 7.26
C SER A 118 24.05 -1.66 5.78
N ASN A 119 23.32 -2.24 4.84
CA ASN A 119 23.47 -2.04 3.40
C ASN A 119 22.11 -2.26 2.67
N PRO A 120 21.13 -1.37 2.87
CA PRO A 120 19.75 -1.56 2.40
C PRO A 120 19.64 -1.57 0.87
N SER A 121 20.60 -1.04 0.14
CA SER A 121 20.62 -1.08 -1.32
C SER A 121 20.69 -2.50 -1.88
N THR A 122 21.20 -3.47 -1.12
CA THR A 122 21.24 -4.89 -1.53
C THR A 122 19.87 -5.57 -1.49
N ASP A 123 18.92 -4.98 -0.78
CA ASP A 123 17.55 -5.49 -0.63
C ASP A 123 16.61 -4.91 -1.69
N LEU A 124 17.10 -3.98 -2.52
CA LEU A 124 16.41 -3.39 -3.66
C LEU A 124 16.67 -4.19 -4.93
N VAL A 125 15.61 -4.43 -5.68
CA VAL A 125 15.64 -5.13 -6.96
C VAL A 125 14.88 -4.30 -7.98
N ALA A 126 15.60 -3.69 -8.93
CA ALA A 126 15.04 -2.90 -10.01
C ALA A 126 15.82 -3.13 -11.31
N ILE A 127 15.30 -2.64 -12.43
CA ILE A 127 15.94 -2.82 -13.74
C ILE A 127 17.35 -2.19 -13.80
N PRO A 128 17.62 -0.97 -13.31
CA PRO A 128 18.96 -0.41 -13.31
C PRO A 128 19.98 -1.30 -12.58
N ASN A 129 19.57 -1.92 -11.44
CA ASN A 129 20.45 -2.76 -10.63
C ASN A 129 20.88 -4.03 -11.39
N TYR A 130 19.99 -4.61 -12.20
CA TYR A 130 20.33 -5.74 -13.06
C TYR A 130 21.22 -5.37 -14.24
N LEU A 131 21.11 -4.14 -14.73
CA LEU A 131 21.90 -3.68 -15.87
C LEU A 131 23.28 -3.13 -15.48
N ALA A 132 23.48 -2.77 -14.21
CA ALA A 132 24.73 -2.21 -13.71
C ALA A 132 26.00 -2.97 -14.15
N PRO A 133 26.06 -4.33 -14.16
CA PRO A 133 27.23 -5.06 -14.62
C PRO A 133 27.52 -4.94 -16.14
N PHE A 134 26.58 -4.44 -16.92
CA PHE A 134 26.63 -4.34 -18.38
C PHE A 134 26.74 -2.89 -18.88
N VAL A 135 26.60 -1.93 -17.97
CA VAL A 135 26.77 -0.50 -18.25
C VAL A 135 28.21 -0.11 -17.92
N GLU A 136 28.88 0.55 -18.87
CA GLU A 136 30.22 1.03 -18.63
C GLU A 136 30.26 2.12 -17.56
N GLY A 137 30.94 1.84 -16.46
CA GLY A 137 31.09 2.71 -15.29
C GLY A 137 31.43 1.88 -14.06
N ASP A 138 31.89 2.55 -13.01
CA ASP A 138 32.21 1.95 -11.72
C ASP A 138 31.63 2.86 -10.64
N ALA A 139 30.68 2.32 -9.87
CA ALA A 139 30.01 3.06 -8.80
C ALA A 139 29.93 2.19 -7.54
N SER A 140 30.08 2.84 -6.40
CA SER A 140 30.02 2.20 -5.09
C SER A 140 28.65 2.33 -4.41
N ASP A 141 27.80 3.24 -4.90
CA ASP A 141 26.49 3.56 -4.32
C ASP A 141 25.46 3.99 -5.39
N LEU A 142 24.19 4.07 -4.99
CA LEU A 142 23.09 4.44 -5.90
C LEU A 142 23.23 5.87 -6.48
N PRO A 143 23.65 6.89 -5.73
CA PRO A 143 23.87 8.24 -6.29
C PRO A 143 24.88 8.23 -7.43
N GLN A 144 26.00 7.51 -7.31
CA GLN A 144 26.98 7.41 -8.40
C GLN A 144 26.41 6.64 -9.60
N TRP A 145 25.64 5.59 -9.38
CA TRP A 145 24.93 4.91 -10.47
C TRP A 145 23.94 5.84 -11.17
N LYS A 146 23.22 6.68 -10.44
CA LYS A 146 22.31 7.66 -11.03
C LYS A 146 23.06 8.60 -11.99
N ASP A 147 24.20 9.12 -11.57
CA ASP A 147 25.03 9.98 -12.42
C ASP A 147 25.54 9.25 -13.68
N ILE A 148 25.97 8.00 -13.54
CA ILE A 148 26.38 7.17 -14.68
C ILE A 148 25.23 6.96 -15.67
N TYR A 149 24.03 6.62 -15.18
CA TYR A 149 22.87 6.41 -16.05
C TYR A 149 22.40 7.70 -16.73
N ALA A 150 22.53 8.85 -16.07
CA ALA A 150 22.20 10.15 -16.65
C ALA A 150 23.12 10.52 -17.85
N ASP A 151 24.37 10.01 -17.86
CA ASP A 151 25.32 10.23 -18.94
C ASP A 151 25.17 9.23 -20.11
N LYS A 152 24.28 8.22 -20.00
CA LYS A 152 24.06 7.21 -21.04
C LYS A 152 22.94 7.61 -21.98
N THR A 153 23.10 7.20 -23.22
CA THR A 153 22.03 7.25 -24.23
C THR A 153 21.07 6.06 -24.06
N ASP A 154 19.83 6.23 -24.50
CA ASP A 154 18.83 5.14 -24.49
C ASP A 154 19.31 3.92 -25.29
N GLU A 155 20.09 4.14 -26.37
CA GLU A 155 20.64 3.06 -27.19
C GLU A 155 21.68 2.23 -26.41
N GLU A 156 22.60 2.87 -25.68
CA GLU A 156 23.54 2.18 -24.80
C GLU A 156 22.85 1.37 -23.71
N LEU A 157 21.76 1.90 -23.14
CA LEU A 157 20.98 1.19 -22.12
C LEU A 157 20.22 0.00 -22.70
N LYS A 158 19.66 0.12 -23.90
CA LYS A 158 19.04 -0.99 -24.63
C LYS A 158 20.05 -2.07 -25.03
N ASP A 159 21.27 -1.71 -25.37
CA ASP A 159 22.35 -2.66 -25.62
C ASP A 159 22.77 -3.40 -24.34
N ALA A 160 22.86 -2.69 -23.21
CA ALA A 160 23.09 -3.31 -21.89
C ALA A 160 21.94 -4.26 -21.52
N PHE A 161 20.69 -3.85 -21.74
CA PHE A 161 19.51 -4.68 -21.53
C PHE A 161 19.54 -5.95 -22.39
N ASN A 162 19.84 -5.84 -23.68
CA ASN A 162 19.95 -6.99 -24.57
C ASN A 162 21.06 -7.95 -24.10
N THR A 163 22.19 -7.40 -23.65
CA THR A 163 23.30 -8.21 -23.11
C THR A 163 22.86 -8.94 -21.81
N ALA A 164 22.15 -8.27 -20.91
CA ALA A 164 21.62 -8.87 -19.69
C ALA A 164 20.55 -9.93 -20.00
N LYS A 165 19.65 -9.66 -20.94
CA LYS A 165 18.61 -10.58 -21.41
C LYS A 165 19.19 -11.86 -22.04
N ASP A 166 20.31 -11.77 -22.74
CA ASP A 166 21.00 -12.91 -23.35
C ASP A 166 21.87 -13.69 -22.34
N ASN A 167 22.06 -13.17 -21.13
CA ASN A 167 22.76 -13.87 -20.05
C ASN A 167 21.87 -14.94 -19.42
N PRO A 168 22.20 -16.25 -19.47
CA PRO A 168 21.35 -17.33 -18.97
C PRO A 168 21.00 -17.23 -17.47
N LEU A 169 21.81 -16.53 -16.67
CA LEU A 169 21.58 -16.36 -15.23
C LEU A 169 20.64 -15.20 -14.91
N LEU A 170 20.55 -14.21 -15.79
CA LEU A 170 19.79 -12.97 -15.55
C LEU A 170 18.54 -12.83 -16.41
N ALA A 171 18.49 -13.51 -17.57
CA ALA A 171 17.41 -13.37 -18.54
C ALA A 171 16.00 -13.44 -17.91
N GLY A 172 15.76 -14.44 -17.07
CA GLY A 172 14.49 -14.59 -16.38
C GLY A 172 14.19 -13.46 -15.40
N ALA A 173 15.19 -13.03 -14.65
CA ALA A 173 15.03 -11.96 -13.66
C ALA A 173 14.72 -10.62 -14.33
N VAL A 174 15.51 -10.26 -15.35
CA VAL A 174 15.37 -8.99 -16.08
C VAL A 174 14.03 -8.89 -16.80
N ILE A 175 13.56 -9.99 -17.43
CA ILE A 175 12.27 -9.98 -18.14
C ILE A 175 11.08 -9.99 -17.17
N ASN A 176 11.18 -10.72 -16.05
CA ASN A 176 10.07 -10.88 -15.12
C ASN A 176 9.71 -9.60 -14.32
N ILE A 177 10.60 -8.61 -14.29
CA ILE A 177 10.31 -7.32 -13.64
C ILE A 177 9.73 -6.29 -14.61
N LEU A 178 9.62 -6.61 -15.90
CA LEU A 178 9.06 -5.72 -16.92
C LEU A 178 7.58 -5.99 -17.16
N GLY A 179 6.80 -4.93 -17.29
CA GLY A 179 5.41 -4.95 -17.69
C GLY A 179 5.23 -4.45 -19.12
N GLU A 180 4.31 -5.04 -19.87
CA GLU A 180 4.04 -4.72 -21.28
C GLU A 180 5.31 -4.73 -22.15
N TYR A 181 6.17 -5.73 -21.91
CA TYR A 181 7.39 -5.91 -22.68
C TYR A 181 7.09 -6.39 -24.10
N ASP A 182 7.66 -5.73 -25.10
CA ASP A 182 7.41 -6.00 -26.53
C ASP A 182 8.12 -7.26 -27.06
N GLY A 183 8.93 -7.90 -26.23
CA GLY A 183 9.73 -9.09 -26.60
C GLY A 183 11.07 -8.74 -27.29
N ILE A 184 11.39 -7.48 -27.50
CA ILE A 184 12.60 -7.01 -28.17
C ILE A 184 13.44 -6.15 -27.23
N ASN A 185 13.09 -4.87 -27.06
CA ASN A 185 13.88 -3.91 -26.28
C ASN A 185 13.07 -2.69 -25.78
N SER A 186 11.78 -2.84 -25.65
CA SER A 186 10.90 -1.80 -25.08
C SER A 186 9.92 -2.41 -24.10
N ALA A 187 9.64 -1.71 -23.02
CA ALA A 187 8.63 -2.07 -22.03
C ALA A 187 7.99 -0.80 -21.48
N LYS A 188 6.68 -0.85 -21.16
CA LYS A 188 5.97 0.33 -20.65
C LYS A 188 6.07 0.50 -19.15
N ALA A 189 6.37 -0.58 -18.44
CA ALA A 189 6.44 -0.58 -16.99
C ALA A 189 7.55 -1.46 -16.47
N THR A 190 7.93 -1.20 -15.24
CA THR A 190 8.79 -2.08 -14.44
C THR A 190 8.34 -2.05 -13.00
N LYS A 191 8.95 -2.88 -12.16
CA LYS A 191 8.76 -2.82 -10.73
C LYS A 191 10.08 -2.68 -10.00
N ILE A 192 10.03 -1.96 -8.89
CA ILE A 192 11.06 -1.95 -7.85
C ILE A 192 10.54 -2.85 -6.73
N THR A 193 11.31 -3.83 -6.30
CA THR A 193 10.97 -4.66 -5.15
C THR A 193 11.94 -4.33 -4.01
N PHE A 194 11.42 -3.95 -2.86
CA PHE A 194 12.21 -3.80 -1.65
C PHE A 194 11.86 -4.94 -0.68
N LYS A 195 12.88 -5.61 -0.15
CA LYS A 195 12.73 -6.75 0.75
C LYS A 195 12.95 -6.33 2.19
N PHE A 196 12.02 -6.70 3.05
CA PHE A 196 12.02 -6.38 4.47
C PHE A 196 12.15 -7.63 5.33
N ASP A 197 12.67 -7.43 6.54
CA ASP A 197 12.69 -8.45 7.58
C ASP A 197 11.36 -8.45 8.34
N ASN A 198 10.56 -9.48 8.08
CA ASN A 198 9.28 -9.72 8.77
C ASN A 198 9.44 -10.66 9.99
N SER A 199 10.64 -10.99 10.40
CA SER A 199 10.85 -11.77 11.63
C SER A 199 10.39 -10.97 12.86
N GLN A 200 9.89 -11.67 13.86
CA GLN A 200 9.55 -11.06 15.15
C GLN A 200 10.82 -10.57 15.84
N ARG A 201 10.77 -9.36 16.37
CA ARG A 201 11.85 -8.80 17.18
C ARG A 201 11.69 -9.22 18.64
N GLU A 202 12.77 -9.13 19.42
CA GLU A 202 12.74 -9.47 20.84
C GLU A 202 11.64 -8.69 21.58
N GLY A 203 10.67 -9.41 22.13
CA GLY A 203 9.52 -8.82 22.82
C GLY A 203 8.35 -8.40 21.94
N GLU A 204 8.42 -8.62 20.63
CA GLU A 204 7.37 -8.32 19.65
C GLU A 204 6.48 -9.57 19.44
N GLY A 205 5.16 -9.39 19.47
CA GLY A 205 4.22 -10.43 19.06
C GLY A 205 3.97 -10.42 17.55
N THR A 206 3.28 -11.44 17.03
CA THR A 206 2.95 -11.56 15.60
C THR A 206 2.13 -10.37 15.09
N ALA A 207 1.21 -9.83 15.91
CA ALA A 207 0.42 -8.67 15.55
C ALA A 207 1.28 -7.40 15.42
N GLU A 208 2.23 -7.20 16.35
CA GLU A 208 3.13 -6.04 16.32
C GLU A 208 4.11 -6.11 15.15
N ALA A 209 4.61 -7.30 14.80
CA ALA A 209 5.43 -7.49 13.59
C ALA A 209 4.64 -7.17 12.32
N PHE A 210 3.37 -7.58 12.26
CA PHE A 210 2.48 -7.24 11.15
C PHE A 210 2.23 -5.72 11.08
N ASP A 211 1.89 -5.07 12.19
CA ASP A 211 1.65 -3.61 12.25
C ASP A 211 2.90 -2.81 11.84
N ARG A 212 4.08 -3.34 12.16
CA ARG A 212 5.36 -2.78 11.72
C ARG A 212 5.50 -2.82 10.20
N MET A 213 5.16 -3.96 9.55
CA MET A 213 5.20 -4.07 8.09
C MET A 213 4.15 -3.18 7.42
N VAL A 214 2.95 -3.09 7.99
CA VAL A 214 1.91 -2.12 7.55
C VAL A 214 2.46 -0.69 7.56
N SER A 215 3.15 -0.32 8.64
CA SER A 215 3.74 1.02 8.76
C SER A 215 4.82 1.26 7.70
N VAL A 216 5.64 0.25 7.39
CA VAL A 216 6.67 0.33 6.34
C VAL A 216 6.04 0.49 4.96
N GLU A 217 4.99 -0.29 4.63
CA GLU A 217 4.29 -0.16 3.35
C GLU A 217 3.69 1.23 3.15
N LEU A 218 3.04 1.77 4.19
CA LEU A 218 2.44 3.10 4.14
C LEU A 218 3.50 4.19 3.99
N GLU A 219 4.61 4.08 4.71
CA GLU A 219 5.74 5.02 4.60
C GLU A 219 6.36 5.00 3.20
N MET A 220 6.56 3.78 2.61
CA MET A 220 7.02 3.68 1.21
C MET A 220 6.06 4.37 0.24
N ASN A 221 4.76 4.20 0.43
CA ASN A 221 3.74 4.86 -0.39
C ASN A 221 3.81 6.39 -0.23
N ASP A 222 4.02 6.89 0.98
CA ASP A 222 4.11 8.33 1.25
C ASP A 222 5.39 8.94 0.67
N VAL A 223 6.52 8.23 0.76
CA VAL A 223 7.77 8.64 0.08
C VAL A 223 7.53 8.75 -1.42
N VAL A 224 7.00 7.72 -2.07
CA VAL A 224 6.77 7.71 -3.52
C VAL A 224 5.77 8.78 -3.95
N LYS A 225 4.68 8.97 -3.22
CA LYS A 225 3.69 10.03 -3.49
C LYS A 225 4.21 11.44 -3.28
N GLY A 226 5.22 11.61 -2.43
CA GLY A 226 5.86 12.90 -2.17
C GLY A 226 6.83 13.33 -3.27
N MET A 227 7.16 12.44 -4.22
CA MET A 227 8.09 12.71 -5.31
C MET A 227 7.35 13.23 -6.56
N GLU A 228 8.01 14.07 -7.33
CA GLU A 228 7.54 14.54 -8.63
C GLU A 228 8.43 13.94 -9.72
N PHE A 229 7.83 13.32 -10.72
CA PHE A 229 8.52 12.65 -11.81
C PHE A 229 8.13 13.28 -13.16
N GLU A 230 9.10 13.40 -14.08
CA GLU A 230 8.86 13.89 -15.44
C GLU A 230 8.59 12.75 -16.42
N SER A 231 9.35 11.67 -16.33
CA SER A 231 9.38 10.56 -17.30
C SER A 231 8.59 9.34 -16.85
N VAL A 232 8.40 9.15 -15.54
CA VAL A 232 7.66 8.00 -15.00
C VAL A 232 6.48 8.40 -14.12
N GLU A 233 5.65 7.42 -13.80
CA GLU A 233 4.63 7.44 -12.76
C GLU A 233 4.85 6.24 -11.86
N ALA A 234 4.89 6.43 -10.54
CA ALA A 234 5.22 5.38 -9.59
C ALA A 234 4.14 5.22 -8.52
N HIS A 235 3.84 3.96 -8.17
CA HIS A 235 2.84 3.61 -7.18
C HIS A 235 3.33 2.46 -6.31
N ALA A 236 3.41 2.66 -5.00
CA ALA A 236 3.66 1.57 -4.09
C ALA A 236 2.47 0.60 -4.05
N LEU A 237 2.76 -0.70 -4.11
CA LEU A 237 1.80 -1.79 -4.02
C LEU A 237 2.10 -2.62 -2.77
N GLY A 238 1.19 -2.56 -1.83
CA GLY A 238 1.20 -3.39 -0.65
C GLY A 238 -0.23 -3.63 -0.18
N GLN A 239 -0.44 -4.64 0.64
CA GLN A 239 -1.77 -4.93 1.16
C GLN A 239 -2.29 -3.75 2.00
N ALA A 240 -1.43 -3.16 2.83
CA ALA A 240 -1.79 -2.02 3.66
C ALA A 240 -2.12 -0.77 2.83
N VAL A 241 -1.37 -0.53 1.75
CA VAL A 241 -1.65 0.58 0.82
C VAL A 241 -3.00 0.40 0.14
N LEU A 242 -3.32 -0.83 -0.31
CA LEU A 242 -4.60 -1.15 -0.92
C LEU A 242 -5.76 -1.02 0.07
N ASP A 243 -5.60 -1.57 1.28
CA ASP A 243 -6.62 -1.51 2.33
C ASP A 243 -6.89 -0.05 2.74
N ASN A 244 -5.85 0.78 2.84
CA ASN A 244 -5.99 2.22 3.12
C ASN A 244 -6.75 2.94 2.01
N ALA A 245 -6.40 2.69 0.75
CA ALA A 245 -7.10 3.28 -0.40
C ALA A 245 -8.58 2.86 -0.47
N ILE A 246 -8.90 1.59 -0.15
CA ILE A 246 -10.28 1.10 -0.08
C ILE A 246 -11.04 1.78 1.07
N ASN A 247 -10.42 1.92 2.24
CA ASN A 247 -11.02 2.58 3.39
C ASN A 247 -11.28 4.07 3.12
N ASP A 248 -10.36 4.76 2.47
CA ASP A 248 -10.53 6.16 2.08
C ASP A 248 -11.69 6.33 1.11
N ALA A 249 -11.76 5.49 0.05
CA ALA A 249 -12.87 5.50 -0.90
C ALA A 249 -14.22 5.16 -0.25
N TYR A 250 -14.24 4.23 0.70
CA TYR A 250 -15.43 3.87 1.47
C TYR A 250 -15.89 5.04 2.36
N ASN A 251 -14.96 5.69 3.07
CA ASN A 251 -15.24 6.83 3.94
C ASN A 251 -15.76 8.02 3.13
N GLU A 252 -15.17 8.30 1.98
CA GLU A 252 -15.63 9.36 1.08
C GLU A 252 -17.06 9.07 0.58
N SER A 253 -17.32 7.86 0.10
CA SER A 253 -18.64 7.45 -0.39
C SER A 253 -19.70 7.49 0.71
N THR A 254 -19.35 7.02 1.91
CA THR A 254 -20.27 7.03 3.08
C THR A 254 -20.57 8.45 3.50
N SER A 255 -19.59 9.34 3.52
CA SER A 255 -19.76 10.76 3.85
C SER A 255 -20.70 11.46 2.85
N GLN A 256 -20.53 11.20 1.55
CA GLN A 256 -21.40 11.76 0.50
C GLN A 256 -22.84 11.27 0.63
N LEU A 257 -23.04 9.96 0.86
CA LEU A 257 -24.36 9.38 1.11
C LEU A 257 -25.02 9.99 2.34
N PHE A 258 -24.27 10.20 3.42
CA PHE A 258 -24.77 10.78 4.66
C PHE A 258 -25.25 12.22 4.46
N ILE A 259 -24.49 13.06 3.75
CA ILE A 259 -24.88 14.43 3.40
C ILE A 259 -26.16 14.41 2.56
N LEU A 260 -26.26 13.51 1.58
CA LEU A 260 -27.45 13.38 0.73
C LEU A 260 -28.68 12.97 1.54
N VAL A 261 -28.56 12.04 2.49
CA VAL A 261 -29.64 11.64 3.40
C VAL A 261 -30.10 12.82 4.26
N ILE A 262 -29.17 13.61 4.82
CA ILE A 262 -29.51 14.80 5.61
C ILE A 262 -30.30 15.81 4.75
N ILE A 263 -29.83 16.11 3.54
CA ILE A 263 -30.50 17.03 2.62
C ILE A 263 -31.93 16.54 2.31
N LEU A 264 -32.08 15.23 2.05
CA LEU A 264 -33.37 14.62 1.74
C LEU A 264 -34.33 14.68 2.91
N VAL A 265 -33.84 14.41 4.14
CA VAL A 265 -34.65 14.51 5.37
C VAL A 265 -35.08 15.95 5.63
N ILE A 266 -34.19 16.94 5.45
CA ILE A 266 -34.53 18.36 5.62
C ILE A 266 -35.51 18.83 4.54
N GLY A 267 -35.36 18.33 3.29
CA GLY A 267 -36.23 18.71 2.18
C GLY A 267 -37.65 18.12 2.23
N VAL A 268 -37.85 17.05 2.98
CA VAL A 268 -39.16 16.40 3.19
C VAL A 268 -39.90 16.97 4.42
N LEU A 269 -39.20 17.65 5.32
CA LEU A 269 -39.76 18.36 6.50
C LEU A 269 -40.25 19.76 6.13
#